data_15ba4c6ae3c22041e455648f6604edc0
#
_entry.id   15ba4c6ae3c22041e455648f6604edc0
#
_cell.length_a   1.000
_cell.length_b   1.000
_cell.length_c   1.000
_cell.angle_alpha   90.00
_cell.angle_beta   90.00
_cell.angle_gamma   90.00
#
_symmetry.space_group_name_H-M   'P 1'
#
loop_
_entity.id
_entity.type
_entity.pdbx_description
1 polymer ?
#
loop_
_entity_poly.entity_id
_entity_poly.type
_entity_poly.pdbx_seq_one_letter_code
_entity_poly.pdbx_strand_id
1 'polypeptide(L)'
;MGLRRLLEPGRAAVGRPFVVSAADGTRDRLAVERELRRRRWRSALSPAETGMLVVCGNPGPALAEAIDVVWRDMPEPRVRASAPDLEGVAGGPRPGLDLDAGMAGRAEDRDGLKLDVLHVPLGPVLPYWPAGLRVDLTLQGDVVQAAEATAVDTGGGTFWTAERQAASRLDSLSRLLRVAGWEMAGERAAALRDDALAGVADAALARRFASFARLVGRSRTLAWMTRGPVKDRLDAWLRDIGAALEGRPVRPRATWEETAAVLPALLTGADLAEARLVVASLDPDLGAAHG
;
A
#
# COMPACT_ATOMS: atom_id res chain seq x y z
N MET A 1 -14.28 -48.03 -2.11
CA MET A 1 -13.65 -46.96 -2.93
C MET A 1 -13.94 -45.64 -2.25
N GLY A 2 -12.93 -45.07 -1.60
CA GLY A 2 -13.09 -44.24 -0.45
C GLY A 2 -13.34 -42.77 -0.71
N LEU A 3 -14.03 -42.16 0.22
CA LEU A 3 -14.26 -40.73 0.46
C LEU A 3 -12.98 -39.87 0.42
N ARG A 4 -11.79 -40.47 0.45
CA ARG A 4 -10.48 -39.78 0.37
C ARG A 4 -10.16 -39.14 -0.98
N ARG A 5 -10.80 -39.61 -2.08
CA ARG A 5 -10.58 -39.03 -3.43
C ARG A 5 -11.42 -37.78 -3.69
N LEU A 6 -12.38 -37.45 -2.85
CA LEU A 6 -13.18 -36.22 -2.93
C LEU A 6 -12.54 -35.03 -2.17
N LEU A 7 -11.43 -35.27 -1.49
CA LEU A 7 -10.68 -34.26 -0.74
C LEU A 7 -9.32 -33.95 -1.37
N GLU A 8 -9.00 -34.49 -2.53
CA GLU A 8 -7.89 -33.97 -3.32
C GLU A 8 -8.29 -32.60 -3.86
N PRO A 9 -7.50 -31.55 -3.57
CA PRO A 9 -7.85 -30.17 -3.85
C PRO A 9 -7.64 -29.86 -5.33
N GLY A 10 -8.60 -30.21 -6.15
CA GLY A 10 -8.88 -29.52 -7.40
C GLY A 10 -9.54 -28.15 -7.16
N ARG A 11 -9.61 -27.67 -5.92
CA ARG A 11 -9.84 -26.29 -5.60
C ARG A 11 -8.51 -25.58 -5.88
N ALA A 12 -8.47 -24.83 -7.00
CA ALA A 12 -7.47 -23.80 -7.18
C ALA A 12 -7.33 -23.06 -5.84
N ALA A 13 -6.21 -23.28 -5.16
CA ALA A 13 -5.96 -22.61 -3.88
C ALA A 13 -6.12 -21.13 -4.16
N VAL A 14 -6.96 -20.44 -3.39
CA VAL A 14 -7.18 -19.01 -3.54
C VAL A 14 -5.83 -18.37 -3.28
N GLY A 15 -5.13 -17.97 -4.35
CA GLY A 15 -3.81 -17.35 -4.26
C GLY A 15 -3.94 -16.04 -3.50
N ARG A 16 -3.03 -15.84 -2.55
CA ARG A 16 -2.92 -14.59 -1.78
C ARG A 16 -1.48 -14.12 -1.83
N PRO A 17 -1.00 -13.59 -2.97
CA PRO A 17 0.38 -13.14 -3.06
C PRO A 17 0.61 -11.93 -2.15
N PHE A 18 1.77 -11.89 -1.53
CA PHE A 18 2.31 -10.68 -0.95
C PHE A 18 3.03 -9.91 -2.07
N VAL A 19 2.54 -8.70 -2.37
CA VAL A 19 3.00 -7.92 -3.53
C VAL A 19 3.89 -6.79 -3.04
N VAL A 20 5.11 -6.74 -3.56
CA VAL A 20 6.10 -5.68 -3.31
C VAL A 20 6.40 -4.97 -4.61
N SER A 21 6.52 -3.64 -4.58
CA SER A 21 6.82 -2.83 -5.77
C SER A 21 8.08 -2.01 -5.56
N ALA A 22 8.98 -2.06 -6.53
CA ALA A 22 10.05 -1.09 -6.70
C ALA A 22 9.50 0.26 -7.20
N ALA A 23 10.30 1.31 -7.16
CA ALA A 23 9.90 2.65 -7.57
C ALA A 23 9.46 2.69 -9.05
N ASP A 24 10.10 1.92 -9.93
CA ASP A 24 9.74 1.74 -11.34
C ASP A 24 8.61 0.72 -11.58
N GLY A 25 8.19 -0.02 -10.53
CA GLY A 25 7.30 -1.18 -10.61
C GLY A 25 5.81 -0.87 -10.72
N THR A 26 5.39 0.40 -10.85
CA THR A 26 3.98 0.77 -10.85
C THR A 26 3.18 0.06 -11.95
N ARG A 27 3.68 -0.01 -13.17
CA ARG A 27 3.01 -0.70 -14.29
C ARG A 27 2.74 -2.18 -13.96
N ASP A 28 3.75 -2.86 -13.46
CA ASP A 28 3.70 -4.29 -13.13
C ASP A 28 2.76 -4.56 -11.97
N ARG A 29 2.81 -3.74 -10.92
CA ARG A 29 1.89 -3.79 -9.78
C ARG A 29 0.42 -3.66 -10.24
N LEU A 30 0.14 -2.70 -11.12
CA LEU A 30 -1.22 -2.51 -11.65
C LEU A 30 -1.68 -3.71 -12.48
N ALA A 31 -0.78 -4.33 -13.26
CA ALA A 31 -1.07 -5.55 -14.01
C ALA A 31 -1.37 -6.72 -13.07
N VAL A 32 -0.54 -6.93 -12.05
CA VAL A 32 -0.75 -7.95 -11.00
C VAL A 32 -2.08 -7.74 -10.28
N GLU A 33 -2.37 -6.52 -9.80
CA GLU A 33 -3.62 -6.22 -9.10
C GLU A 33 -4.86 -6.47 -9.98
N ARG A 34 -4.78 -6.15 -11.29
CA ARG A 34 -5.85 -6.44 -12.25
C ARG A 34 -6.04 -7.95 -12.41
N GLU A 35 -4.96 -8.71 -12.52
CA GLU A 35 -5.01 -10.16 -12.65
C GLU A 35 -5.56 -10.83 -11.38
N LEU A 36 -5.18 -10.34 -10.20
CA LEU A 36 -5.74 -10.82 -8.94
C LEU A 36 -7.27 -10.62 -8.91
N ARG A 37 -7.77 -9.44 -9.33
CA ARG A 37 -9.21 -9.21 -9.43
C ARG A 37 -9.89 -10.15 -10.41
N ARG A 38 -9.27 -10.39 -11.58
CA ARG A 38 -9.81 -11.32 -12.58
C ARG A 38 -9.93 -12.74 -12.02
N ARG A 39 -8.92 -13.19 -11.24
CA ARG A 39 -8.92 -14.51 -10.57
C ARG A 39 -9.75 -14.54 -9.29
N ARG A 40 -10.28 -13.41 -8.82
CA ARG A 40 -10.92 -13.25 -7.51
C ARG A 40 -9.97 -13.61 -6.35
N TRP A 41 -8.70 -13.39 -6.54
CA TRP A 41 -7.66 -13.50 -5.52
C TRP A 41 -7.53 -12.19 -4.76
N ARG A 42 -6.95 -12.25 -3.55
CA ARG A 42 -6.65 -11.07 -2.73
C ARG A 42 -5.16 -11.02 -2.43
N SER A 43 -4.60 -9.83 -2.33
CA SER A 43 -3.24 -9.68 -1.79
C SER A 43 -3.21 -10.09 -0.33
N ALA A 44 -2.10 -10.69 0.10
CA ALA A 44 -1.81 -10.91 1.51
C ALA A 44 -1.51 -9.57 2.18
N LEU A 45 -1.91 -9.41 3.44
CA LEU A 45 -1.64 -8.21 4.25
C LEU A 45 -0.39 -8.38 5.12
N SER A 46 0.13 -9.59 5.21
CA SER A 46 1.35 -9.92 5.93
C SER A 46 2.12 -11.01 5.18
N PRO A 47 3.46 -10.99 5.18
CA PRO A 47 4.27 -12.10 4.67
C PRO A 47 3.94 -13.44 5.34
N ALA A 48 3.57 -13.41 6.64
CA ALA A 48 3.21 -14.60 7.40
C ALA A 48 1.92 -15.29 6.94
N GLU A 49 1.08 -14.62 6.12
CA GLU A 49 -0.16 -15.19 5.60
C GLU A 49 0.01 -16.05 4.36
N THR A 50 1.20 -16.05 3.75
CA THR A 50 1.39 -16.62 2.42
C THR A 50 2.81 -17.09 2.17
N GLY A 51 2.95 -18.16 1.38
CA GLY A 51 4.24 -18.56 0.80
C GLY A 51 4.51 -17.94 -0.59
N MET A 52 3.72 -16.94 -1.02
CA MET A 52 3.80 -16.37 -2.37
C MET A 52 4.23 -14.93 -2.33
N LEU A 53 5.42 -14.61 -2.84
CA LEU A 53 5.96 -13.26 -3.00
C LEU A 53 5.99 -12.89 -4.48
N VAL A 54 5.41 -11.73 -4.81
CA VAL A 54 5.47 -11.14 -6.16
C VAL A 54 6.19 -9.81 -6.09
N VAL A 55 7.27 -9.69 -6.86
CA VAL A 55 8.07 -8.46 -6.97
C VAL A 55 7.75 -7.78 -8.28
N CYS A 56 7.39 -6.50 -8.22
CA CYS A 56 7.02 -5.66 -9.35
C CYS A 56 8.13 -4.62 -9.61
N GLY A 57 8.61 -4.55 -10.85
CA GLY A 57 9.71 -3.69 -11.24
C GLY A 57 11.09 -4.24 -10.87
N ASN A 58 12.09 -3.37 -10.88
CA ASN A 58 13.48 -3.70 -10.64
C ASN A 58 13.94 -3.10 -9.30
N PRO A 59 13.95 -3.87 -8.21
CA PRO A 59 14.36 -3.36 -6.90
C PRO A 59 15.83 -2.96 -6.90
N GLY A 60 16.12 -1.76 -6.39
CA GLY A 60 17.48 -1.35 -6.09
C GLY A 60 18.09 -2.18 -4.94
N PRO A 61 19.40 -2.04 -4.66
CA PRO A 61 20.09 -2.90 -3.70
C PRO A 61 19.45 -2.93 -2.31
N ALA A 62 19.06 -1.78 -1.77
CA ALA A 62 18.48 -1.69 -0.43
C ALA A 62 17.08 -2.33 -0.36
N LEU A 63 16.25 -2.15 -1.39
CA LEU A 63 14.95 -2.81 -1.47
C LEU A 63 15.11 -4.31 -1.69
N ALA A 64 16.07 -4.74 -2.51
CA ALA A 64 16.37 -6.16 -2.72
C ALA A 64 16.77 -6.86 -1.42
N GLU A 65 17.62 -6.24 -0.61
CA GLU A 65 18.02 -6.74 0.72
C GLU A 65 16.77 -6.85 1.64
N ALA A 66 15.93 -5.84 1.71
CA ALA A 66 14.72 -5.87 2.51
C ALA A 66 13.74 -6.98 2.05
N ILE A 67 13.62 -7.18 0.73
CA ILE A 67 12.84 -8.30 0.16
C ILE A 67 13.43 -9.65 0.58
N ASP A 68 14.75 -9.80 0.58
CA ASP A 68 15.41 -11.05 0.93
C ASP A 68 15.29 -11.36 2.44
N VAL A 69 15.25 -10.35 3.30
CA VAL A 69 14.92 -10.53 4.73
C VAL A 69 13.51 -11.08 4.87
N VAL A 70 12.52 -10.42 4.28
CA VAL A 70 11.11 -10.86 4.33
C VAL A 70 10.96 -12.25 3.71
N TRP A 71 11.63 -12.54 2.60
CA TRP A 71 11.58 -13.84 1.92
C TRP A 71 12.07 -14.98 2.81
N ARG A 72 13.13 -14.76 3.60
CA ARG A 72 13.64 -15.78 4.52
C ARG A 72 12.65 -16.16 5.62
N ASP A 73 11.86 -15.18 6.07
CA ASP A 73 10.89 -15.34 7.15
C ASP A 73 9.50 -15.79 6.67
N MET A 74 9.30 -15.83 5.33
CA MET A 74 8.04 -16.33 4.78
C MET A 74 7.90 -17.84 4.96
N PRO A 75 6.66 -18.29 5.19
CA PRO A 75 6.35 -19.71 5.39
C PRO A 75 6.63 -20.59 4.18
N GLU A 76 7.08 -21.82 4.44
CA GLU A 76 7.21 -22.88 3.43
C GLU A 76 5.87 -23.63 3.22
N PRO A 77 5.56 -24.13 2.01
CA PRO A 77 6.34 -23.96 0.78
C PRO A 77 6.19 -22.55 0.21
N ARG A 78 7.29 -21.97 -0.25
CA ARG A 78 7.30 -20.59 -0.75
C ARG A 78 7.78 -20.49 -2.19
N VAL A 79 7.22 -19.50 -2.89
CA VAL A 79 7.51 -19.19 -4.29
C VAL A 79 7.71 -17.68 -4.44
N ARG A 80 8.79 -17.27 -5.13
CA ARG A 80 9.04 -15.88 -5.50
C ARG A 80 8.87 -15.74 -7.01
N ALA A 81 8.05 -14.80 -7.43
CA ALA A 81 7.82 -14.47 -8.83
C ALA A 81 8.13 -13.00 -9.11
N SER A 82 8.61 -12.73 -10.32
CA SER A 82 8.70 -11.36 -10.85
C SER A 82 7.47 -11.09 -11.71
N ALA A 83 6.84 -9.93 -11.52
CA ALA A 83 5.69 -9.55 -12.34
C ALA A 83 6.12 -9.34 -13.82
N PRO A 84 5.21 -9.55 -14.78
CA PRO A 84 3.79 -9.87 -14.62
C PRO A 84 3.44 -11.35 -14.52
N ASP A 85 4.44 -12.25 -14.49
CA ASP A 85 4.20 -13.69 -14.57
C ASP A 85 3.72 -14.26 -13.24
N LEU A 86 2.43 -14.60 -13.19
CA LEU A 86 1.79 -15.31 -12.08
C LEU A 86 1.50 -16.78 -12.44
N GLU A 87 2.02 -17.27 -13.57
CA GLU A 87 1.84 -18.66 -13.98
C GLU A 87 2.75 -19.58 -13.14
N GLY A 88 2.19 -20.67 -12.67
CA GLY A 88 2.91 -21.65 -11.85
C GLY A 88 2.90 -21.35 -10.34
N VAL A 89 2.29 -20.27 -9.89
CA VAL A 89 2.22 -19.90 -8.48
C VAL A 89 0.98 -20.54 -7.86
N ALA A 90 1.15 -21.64 -7.13
CA ALA A 90 0.11 -22.32 -6.35
C ALA A 90 0.20 -21.90 -4.89
N GLY A 91 -0.95 -21.63 -4.25
CA GLY A 91 -0.99 -21.24 -2.84
C GLY A 91 -0.56 -22.39 -1.91
N GLY A 92 0.29 -22.08 -0.95
CA GLY A 92 0.75 -23.00 0.09
C GLY A 92 -0.13 -22.97 1.36
N PRO A 93 0.01 -23.96 2.27
CA PRO A 93 -0.72 -24.02 3.53
C PRO A 93 -0.29 -22.88 4.49
N ARG A 94 -1.19 -22.51 5.42
CA ARG A 94 -0.92 -21.55 6.49
C ARG A 94 0.10 -22.13 7.48
N PRO A 95 1.17 -21.38 7.84
CA PRO A 95 2.09 -21.78 8.90
C PRO A 95 1.64 -21.33 10.28
N GLY A 96 2.21 -21.95 11.30
CA GLY A 96 2.12 -21.50 12.70
C GLY A 96 2.98 -20.26 12.94
N LEU A 97 2.50 -19.35 13.79
CA LEU A 97 3.26 -18.19 14.26
C LEU A 97 4.30 -18.63 15.30
N ASP A 98 5.56 -18.27 15.05
CA ASP A 98 6.62 -18.27 16.07
C ASP A 98 6.92 -16.81 16.43
N LEU A 99 6.71 -16.45 17.70
CA LEU A 99 6.84 -15.08 18.19
C LEU A 99 8.04 -14.98 19.12
N ASP A 100 9.25 -14.86 18.56
CA ASP A 100 10.43 -14.46 19.34
C ASP A 100 10.64 -12.95 19.18
N ALA A 101 10.05 -12.17 20.09
CA ALA A 101 10.19 -10.72 20.12
C ALA A 101 11.34 -10.33 21.06
N GLY A 102 12.41 -9.79 20.50
CA GLY A 102 13.48 -9.18 21.28
C GLY A 102 12.96 -8.07 22.21
N MET A 103 13.48 -8.00 23.45
CA MET A 103 13.05 -6.99 24.42
C MET A 103 13.49 -5.58 24.01
N ALA A 104 12.57 -4.63 24.09
CA ALA A 104 12.81 -3.21 23.80
C ALA A 104 13.70 -2.53 24.87
N GLY A 105 14.50 -1.56 24.45
CA GLY A 105 15.26 -0.70 25.36
C GLY A 105 14.33 0.24 26.16
N ARG A 106 14.73 0.60 27.39
CA ARG A 106 13.93 1.47 28.29
C ARG A 106 14.51 2.88 28.31
N ALA A 107 13.65 3.88 28.16
CA ALA A 107 13.95 5.30 28.33
C ALA A 107 13.05 5.94 29.41
N GLU A 108 13.47 7.07 29.99
CA GLU A 108 12.67 7.79 31.00
C GLU A 108 11.62 8.68 30.31
N ASP A 109 10.39 8.62 30.82
CA ASP A 109 9.26 9.48 30.43
C ASP A 109 9.23 10.79 31.26
N ARG A 110 8.39 11.75 30.85
CA ARG A 110 8.18 13.05 31.55
C ARG A 110 7.83 12.90 33.01
N ASP A 111 7.19 11.81 33.41
CA ASP A 111 6.75 11.53 34.77
C ASP A 111 7.72 10.64 35.55
N GLY A 112 8.93 10.43 35.02
CA GLY A 112 9.95 9.55 35.62
C GLY A 112 9.63 8.05 35.51
N LEU A 113 8.58 7.68 34.79
CA LEU A 113 8.29 6.30 34.45
C LEU A 113 9.16 5.87 33.25
N LYS A 114 9.80 4.71 33.37
CA LYS A 114 10.56 4.12 32.27
C LYS A 114 9.61 3.45 31.29
N LEU A 115 9.27 4.14 30.21
CA LEU A 115 8.56 3.54 29.08
C LEU A 115 9.56 2.93 28.10
N ASP A 116 9.18 1.80 27.54
CA ASP A 116 9.98 1.15 26.51
C ASP A 116 10.01 2.03 25.25
N VAL A 117 11.20 2.29 24.72
CA VAL A 117 11.40 2.98 23.44
C VAL A 117 11.59 1.93 22.38
N LEU A 118 10.72 1.97 21.36
CA LEU A 118 10.75 1.07 20.22
C LEU A 118 11.24 1.81 18.98
N HIS A 119 12.14 1.20 18.24
CA HIS A 119 12.52 1.65 16.89
C HIS A 119 11.85 0.74 15.88
N VAL A 120 10.88 1.30 15.13
CA VAL A 120 10.04 0.55 14.20
C VAL A 120 10.22 1.07 12.79
N PRO A 121 10.82 0.28 11.87
CA PRO A 121 10.84 0.63 10.47
C PRO A 121 9.48 0.31 9.83
N LEU A 122 8.88 1.31 9.16
CA LEU A 122 7.75 1.12 8.26
C LEU A 122 8.23 1.09 6.81
N GLY A 123 7.94 0.03 6.10
CA GLY A 123 8.43 -0.18 4.74
C GLY A 123 9.92 -0.57 4.69
N PRO A 124 10.47 -0.70 3.47
CA PRO A 124 9.80 -0.49 2.17
C PRO A 124 8.88 -1.65 1.78
N VAL A 125 8.92 -2.79 2.50
CA VAL A 125 8.18 -4.01 2.20
C VAL A 125 6.93 -4.10 3.08
N LEU A 126 5.91 -3.30 2.74
CA LEU A 126 4.60 -3.29 3.39
C LEU A 126 3.47 -3.28 2.37
N PRO A 127 2.29 -3.88 2.68
CA PRO A 127 1.12 -3.82 1.79
C PRO A 127 0.58 -2.40 1.69
N TYR A 128 0.23 -2.00 0.47
CA TYR A 128 -0.34 -0.67 0.14
C TYR A 128 0.57 0.51 0.51
N TRP A 129 1.86 0.25 0.64
CA TRP A 129 2.88 1.24 0.98
C TRP A 129 3.42 1.93 -0.28
N PRO A 130 3.84 3.20 -0.21
CA PRO A 130 4.55 3.84 -1.32
C PRO A 130 5.84 3.07 -1.65
N ALA A 131 6.01 2.74 -2.94
CA ALA A 131 7.16 1.98 -3.40
C ALA A 131 8.47 2.72 -3.12
N GLY A 132 9.45 2.04 -2.54
CA GLY A 132 10.75 2.61 -2.21
C GLY A 132 10.80 3.52 -0.98
N LEU A 133 9.68 3.73 -0.27
CA LEU A 133 9.67 4.53 0.95
C LEU A 133 10.00 3.69 2.18
N ARG A 134 10.93 4.18 3.01
CA ARG A 134 11.17 3.73 4.36
C ARG A 134 10.92 4.87 5.35
N VAL A 135 10.27 4.59 6.45
CA VAL A 135 10.07 5.53 7.55
C VAL A 135 10.51 4.84 8.84
N ASP A 136 11.56 5.33 9.45
CA ASP A 136 12.05 4.85 10.75
C ASP A 136 11.38 5.67 11.86
N LEU A 137 10.61 4.98 12.71
CA LEU A 137 9.88 5.59 13.82
C LEU A 137 10.54 5.28 15.15
N THR A 138 10.60 6.27 16.02
CA THR A 138 10.87 6.09 17.45
C THR A 138 9.55 6.22 18.19
N LEU A 139 9.10 5.14 18.83
CA LEU A 139 7.86 5.08 19.59
C LEU A 139 8.14 5.10 21.08
N GLN A 140 7.30 5.76 21.84
CA GLN A 140 7.22 5.63 23.29
C GLN A 140 5.80 5.22 23.65
N GLY A 141 5.65 3.99 24.13
CA GLY A 141 4.34 3.34 24.12
C GLY A 141 3.85 3.13 22.69
N ASP A 142 2.67 3.67 22.36
CA ASP A 142 2.06 3.62 21.02
C ASP A 142 2.21 4.93 20.21
N VAL A 143 2.87 5.96 20.80
CA VAL A 143 2.98 7.30 20.23
C VAL A 143 4.34 7.52 19.56
N VAL A 144 4.33 8.04 18.35
CA VAL A 144 5.53 8.43 17.59
C VAL A 144 6.15 9.67 18.22
N GLN A 145 7.39 9.54 18.72
CA GLN A 145 8.19 10.64 19.28
C GLN A 145 9.07 11.29 18.22
N ALA A 146 9.58 10.48 17.29
CA ALA A 146 10.39 10.96 16.18
C ALA A 146 10.16 10.08 14.95
N ALA A 147 10.32 10.66 13.78
CA ALA A 147 10.23 9.95 12.50
C ALA A 147 11.30 10.46 11.54
N GLU A 148 11.89 9.55 10.78
CA GLU A 148 12.80 9.85 9.69
C GLU A 148 12.30 9.16 8.42
N ALA A 149 12.17 9.90 7.33
CA ALA A 149 11.70 9.36 6.06
C ALA A 149 12.84 9.29 5.05
N THR A 150 13.06 8.13 4.47
CA THR A 150 14.14 7.85 3.53
C THR A 150 13.58 7.20 2.26
N ALA A 151 14.03 7.66 1.11
CA ALA A 151 13.83 6.96 -0.14
C ALA A 151 14.93 5.92 -0.30
N VAL A 152 14.59 4.64 -0.21
CA VAL A 152 15.53 3.51 -0.36
C VAL A 152 15.61 3.00 -1.79
N ASP A 153 14.66 3.41 -2.62
CA ASP A 153 14.61 3.08 -4.04
C ASP A 153 13.93 4.25 -4.76
N THR A 154 14.60 4.84 -5.75
CA THR A 154 14.14 6.01 -6.49
C THR A 154 14.42 5.86 -7.97
N GLY A 155 13.76 6.70 -8.80
CA GLY A 155 14.03 6.75 -10.24
C GLY A 155 13.28 5.69 -11.03
N GLY A 156 13.75 5.45 -12.26
CA GLY A 156 13.06 4.58 -13.23
C GLY A 156 11.96 5.30 -14.01
N GLY A 157 11.70 6.58 -13.72
CA GLY A 157 10.70 7.41 -14.35
C GLY A 157 9.31 7.27 -13.74
N THR A 158 8.48 8.28 -13.94
CA THR A 158 7.09 8.22 -13.49
C THR A 158 6.19 7.47 -14.48
N PHE A 159 5.37 6.56 -13.98
CA PHE A 159 4.28 5.98 -14.74
C PHE A 159 3.11 6.96 -14.89
N TRP A 160 2.99 7.91 -13.97
CA TRP A 160 1.86 8.84 -13.86
C TRP A 160 2.08 10.11 -14.66
N THR A 161 1.62 10.11 -15.90
CA THR A 161 1.66 11.28 -16.78
C THR A 161 0.44 12.20 -16.57
N ALA A 162 0.45 13.38 -17.19
CA ALA A 162 -0.66 14.31 -17.12
C ALA A 162 -2.01 13.71 -17.59
N GLU A 163 -1.96 12.83 -18.59
CA GLU A 163 -3.15 12.15 -19.13
C GLU A 163 -3.70 11.07 -18.18
N ARG A 164 -2.90 10.63 -17.21
CA ARG A 164 -3.26 9.58 -16.24
C ARG A 164 -3.62 10.11 -14.87
N GLN A 165 -3.85 11.40 -14.72
CA GLN A 165 -4.08 12.02 -13.40
C GLN A 165 -5.27 11.44 -12.65
N ALA A 166 -6.42 11.19 -13.33
CA ALA A 166 -7.56 10.55 -12.71
C ALA A 166 -7.21 9.14 -12.18
N ALA A 167 -6.52 8.35 -12.99
CA ALA A 167 -6.10 7.01 -12.61
C ALA A 167 -5.07 7.03 -11.47
N SER A 168 -4.13 7.96 -11.48
CA SER A 168 -3.16 8.16 -10.42
C SER A 168 -3.84 8.45 -9.07
N ARG A 169 -4.79 9.38 -9.03
CA ARG A 169 -5.53 9.70 -7.80
C ARG A 169 -6.44 8.56 -7.34
N LEU A 170 -7.04 7.82 -8.28
CA LEU A 170 -7.82 6.61 -7.95
C LEU A 170 -6.94 5.51 -7.36
N ASP A 171 -5.69 5.39 -7.79
CA ASP A 171 -4.72 4.48 -7.21
C ASP A 171 -4.37 4.86 -5.77
N SER A 172 -4.06 6.13 -5.53
CA SER A 172 -3.81 6.66 -4.19
C SER A 172 -5.03 6.46 -3.28
N LEU A 173 -6.23 6.76 -3.78
CA LEU A 173 -7.48 6.55 -3.05
C LEU A 173 -7.71 5.06 -2.72
N SER A 174 -7.44 4.16 -3.66
CA SER A 174 -7.53 2.71 -3.45
C SER A 174 -6.64 2.26 -2.30
N ARG A 175 -5.38 2.71 -2.26
CA ARG A 175 -4.42 2.37 -1.20
C ARG A 175 -4.84 2.94 0.14
N LEU A 176 -5.21 4.22 0.20
CA LEU A 176 -5.68 4.86 1.44
C LEU A 176 -6.90 4.14 2.04
N LEU A 177 -7.88 3.79 1.22
CA LEU A 177 -9.08 3.08 1.69
C LEU A 177 -8.76 1.69 2.23
N ARG A 178 -7.79 1.00 1.66
CA ARG A 178 -7.31 -0.31 2.14
C ARG A 178 -6.52 -0.18 3.44
N VAL A 179 -5.65 0.80 3.55
CA VAL A 179 -4.95 1.11 4.81
C VAL A 179 -5.94 1.46 5.92
N ALA A 180 -7.04 2.16 5.58
CA ALA A 180 -8.15 2.42 6.50
C ALA A 180 -9.05 1.19 6.77
N GLY A 181 -8.70 0.00 6.28
CA GLY A 181 -9.45 -1.24 6.49
C GLY A 181 -10.71 -1.38 5.64
N TRP A 182 -10.96 -0.48 4.69
CA TRP A 182 -12.15 -0.55 3.82
C TRP A 182 -11.80 -1.19 2.47
N GLU A 183 -11.49 -2.50 2.51
CA GLU A 183 -11.01 -3.28 1.36
C GLU A 183 -11.97 -3.20 0.15
N MET A 184 -13.29 -3.35 0.38
CA MET A 184 -14.28 -3.30 -0.70
C MET A 184 -14.32 -1.94 -1.42
N ALA A 185 -14.13 -0.85 -0.70
CA ALA A 185 -14.06 0.47 -1.30
C ALA A 185 -12.73 0.66 -2.05
N GLY A 186 -11.63 0.15 -1.49
CA GLY A 186 -10.32 0.12 -2.15
C GLY A 186 -10.37 -0.65 -3.48
N GLU A 187 -11.01 -1.84 -3.50
CA GLU A 187 -11.21 -2.63 -4.72
C GLU A 187 -12.04 -1.86 -5.77
N ARG A 188 -13.09 -1.16 -5.33
CA ARG A 188 -13.92 -0.37 -6.24
C ARG A 188 -13.15 0.82 -6.84
N ALA A 189 -12.30 1.49 -6.04
CA ALA A 189 -11.42 2.54 -6.54
C ALA A 189 -10.41 2.00 -7.55
N ALA A 190 -9.81 0.82 -7.29
CA ALA A 190 -8.91 0.15 -8.21
C ALA A 190 -9.58 -0.25 -9.53
N ALA A 191 -10.84 -0.70 -9.50
CA ALA A 191 -11.60 -0.99 -10.71
C ALA A 191 -11.86 0.27 -11.54
N LEU A 192 -12.23 1.38 -10.90
CA LEU A 192 -12.41 2.68 -11.57
C LEU A 192 -11.08 3.20 -12.15
N ARG A 193 -9.95 2.99 -11.45
CA ARG A 193 -8.61 3.29 -11.96
C ARG A 193 -8.30 2.52 -13.24
N ASP A 194 -8.59 1.24 -13.26
CA ASP A 194 -8.32 0.41 -14.43
C ASP A 194 -9.17 0.81 -15.64
N ASP A 195 -10.44 1.18 -15.42
CA ASP A 195 -11.30 1.71 -16.46
C ASP A 195 -10.76 3.04 -17.02
N ALA A 196 -10.28 3.93 -16.14
CA ALA A 196 -9.64 5.18 -16.55
C ALA A 196 -8.35 4.94 -17.36
N LEU A 197 -7.53 3.94 -16.98
CA LEU A 197 -6.32 3.57 -17.74
C LEU A 197 -6.64 2.91 -19.08
N ALA A 198 -7.76 2.22 -19.20
CA ALA A 198 -8.21 1.62 -20.44
C ALA A 198 -8.78 2.65 -21.44
N GLY A 199 -8.82 3.93 -21.08
CA GLY A 199 -9.35 4.97 -21.94
C GLY A 199 -10.89 5.01 -21.96
N VAL A 200 -11.56 4.31 -21.04
CA VAL A 200 -13.01 4.41 -20.83
C VAL A 200 -13.29 5.76 -20.15
N ALA A 201 -12.87 6.84 -20.79
CA ALA A 201 -13.17 8.20 -20.36
C ALA A 201 -14.51 8.61 -20.95
N ASP A 202 -15.60 8.11 -20.40
CA ASP A 202 -16.93 8.52 -20.79
C ASP A 202 -17.73 9.05 -19.61
N ALA A 203 -18.88 9.65 -19.92
CA ALA A 203 -19.83 10.12 -18.92
C ALA A 203 -20.30 9.00 -17.96
N ALA A 204 -20.16 7.73 -18.33
CA ALA A 204 -20.50 6.59 -17.48
C ALA A 204 -19.45 6.39 -16.37
N LEU A 205 -18.16 6.51 -16.67
CA LEU A 205 -17.10 6.44 -15.66
C LEU A 205 -17.23 7.60 -14.66
N ALA A 206 -17.46 8.82 -15.13
CA ALA A 206 -17.68 9.98 -14.27
C ALA A 206 -18.92 9.80 -13.36
N ARG A 207 -20.04 9.28 -13.86
CA ARG A 207 -21.24 8.98 -13.05
C ARG A 207 -20.98 7.89 -12.02
N ARG A 208 -20.27 6.82 -12.39
CA ARG A 208 -19.88 5.72 -11.47
C ARG A 208 -18.99 6.25 -10.37
N PHE A 209 -18.00 7.08 -10.71
CA PHE A 209 -17.15 7.73 -9.74
C PHE A 209 -17.93 8.67 -8.83
N ALA A 210 -18.82 9.53 -9.35
CA ALA A 210 -19.63 10.44 -8.53
C ALA A 210 -20.48 9.68 -7.49
N SER A 211 -21.05 8.54 -7.87
CA SER A 211 -21.77 7.65 -6.94
C SER A 211 -20.84 7.08 -5.86
N PHE A 212 -19.65 6.67 -6.25
CA PHE A 212 -18.62 6.15 -5.32
C PHE A 212 -18.09 7.25 -4.39
N ALA A 213 -17.81 8.44 -4.92
CA ALA A 213 -17.35 9.59 -4.13
C ALA A 213 -18.36 9.98 -3.05
N ARG A 214 -19.66 9.95 -3.37
CA ARG A 214 -20.72 10.19 -2.38
C ARG A 214 -20.74 9.12 -1.29
N LEU A 215 -20.53 7.85 -1.63
CA LEU A 215 -20.43 6.77 -0.66
C LEU A 215 -19.24 6.98 0.30
N VAL A 216 -18.07 7.26 -0.25
CA VAL A 216 -16.84 7.50 0.53
C VAL A 216 -16.99 8.75 1.40
N GLY A 217 -17.45 9.86 0.82
CA GLY A 217 -17.59 11.14 1.53
C GLY A 217 -18.64 11.14 2.65
N ARG A 218 -19.65 10.23 2.60
CA ARG A 218 -20.67 10.07 3.63
C ARG A 218 -20.31 9.08 4.72
N SER A 219 -19.19 8.37 4.60
CA SER A 219 -18.77 7.39 5.60
C SER A 219 -18.32 8.07 6.89
N ARG A 220 -19.15 7.97 7.93
CA ARG A 220 -18.83 8.53 9.26
C ARG A 220 -17.64 7.84 9.91
N THR A 221 -17.51 6.53 9.75
CA THR A 221 -16.36 5.75 10.25
C THR A 221 -15.07 6.22 9.60
N LEU A 222 -15.04 6.33 8.25
CA LEU A 222 -13.87 6.82 7.54
C LEU A 222 -13.53 8.25 7.96
N ALA A 223 -14.53 9.14 8.06
CA ALA A 223 -14.31 10.52 8.50
C ALA A 223 -13.74 10.59 9.92
N TRP A 224 -14.12 9.66 10.80
CA TRP A 224 -13.55 9.54 12.14
C TRP A 224 -12.11 9.05 12.11
N MET A 225 -11.79 8.06 11.29
CA MET A 225 -10.44 7.49 11.15
C MET A 225 -9.46 8.43 10.44
N THR A 226 -9.94 9.27 9.51
CA THR A 226 -9.11 10.13 8.66
C THR A 226 -9.19 11.60 9.09
N ARG A 227 -9.18 11.90 10.40
CA ARG A 227 -9.28 13.29 10.90
C ARG A 227 -8.11 14.17 10.46
N GLY A 228 -8.33 15.50 10.55
CA GLY A 228 -7.29 16.49 10.27
C GLY A 228 -6.75 16.41 8.83
N PRO A 229 -5.43 16.54 8.65
CA PRO A 229 -4.81 16.64 7.32
C PRO A 229 -5.09 15.45 6.38
N VAL A 230 -5.31 14.25 6.93
CA VAL A 230 -5.67 13.06 6.13
C VAL A 230 -7.04 13.23 5.50
N LYS A 231 -8.01 13.74 6.27
CA LYS A 231 -9.37 14.00 5.77
C LYS A 231 -9.39 15.07 4.69
N ASP A 232 -8.64 16.14 4.89
CA ASP A 232 -8.57 17.25 3.94
C ASP A 232 -7.99 16.78 2.59
N ARG A 233 -6.95 15.92 2.63
CA ARG A 233 -6.37 15.30 1.43
C ARG A 233 -7.34 14.34 0.76
N LEU A 234 -8.03 13.51 1.52
CA LEU A 234 -9.07 12.61 0.98
C LEU A 234 -10.14 13.40 0.24
N ASP A 235 -10.66 14.47 0.84
CA ASP A 235 -11.68 15.32 0.21
C ASP A 235 -11.15 16.04 -1.04
N ALA A 236 -9.89 16.48 -0.99
CA ALA A 236 -9.22 17.04 -2.16
C ALA A 236 -9.11 16.01 -3.30
N TRP A 237 -8.68 14.78 -2.99
CA TRP A 237 -8.59 13.73 -4.01
C TRP A 237 -9.94 13.39 -4.64
N LEU A 238 -11.03 13.35 -3.85
CA LEU A 238 -12.36 13.10 -4.40
C LEU A 238 -12.78 14.20 -5.37
N ARG A 239 -12.46 15.47 -5.08
CA ARG A 239 -12.71 16.60 -6.00
C ARG A 239 -11.81 16.53 -7.25
N ASP A 240 -10.52 16.27 -7.07
CA ASP A 240 -9.54 16.21 -8.15
C ASP A 240 -9.86 15.08 -9.14
N ILE A 241 -10.23 13.89 -8.65
CA ILE A 241 -10.66 12.78 -9.52
C ILE A 241 -11.88 13.17 -10.35
N GLY A 242 -12.89 13.79 -9.72
CA GLY A 242 -14.07 14.27 -10.45
C GLY A 242 -13.69 15.28 -11.52
N ALA A 243 -12.85 16.24 -11.21
CA ALA A 243 -12.37 17.25 -12.15
C ALA A 243 -11.57 16.62 -13.30
N ALA A 244 -10.65 15.70 -13.00
CA ALA A 244 -9.83 15.03 -14.01
C ALA A 244 -10.67 14.16 -14.97
N LEU A 245 -11.71 13.47 -14.45
CA LEU A 245 -12.64 12.68 -15.27
C LEU A 245 -13.52 13.55 -16.18
N GLU A 246 -13.69 14.83 -15.86
CA GLU A 246 -14.37 15.84 -16.69
C GLU A 246 -13.39 16.60 -17.60
N GLY A 247 -12.13 16.19 -17.68
CA GLY A 247 -11.10 16.86 -18.49
C GLY A 247 -10.63 18.21 -17.94
N ARG A 248 -10.95 18.53 -16.67
CA ARG A 248 -10.50 19.76 -16.03
C ARG A 248 -9.11 19.57 -15.41
N PRO A 249 -8.26 20.60 -15.44
CA PRO A 249 -6.93 20.52 -14.83
C PRO A 249 -7.03 20.32 -13.32
N VAL A 250 -6.12 19.50 -12.78
CA VAL A 250 -6.01 19.24 -11.35
C VAL A 250 -4.60 19.51 -10.87
N ARG A 251 -4.45 19.72 -9.56
CA ARG A 251 -3.15 19.95 -8.96
C ARG A 251 -2.23 18.74 -9.17
N PRO A 252 -0.95 18.94 -9.53
CA PRO A 252 0.04 17.88 -9.60
C PRO A 252 0.17 17.15 -8.25
N ARG A 253 0.76 15.96 -8.26
CA ARG A 253 1.18 15.29 -7.02
C ARG A 253 2.32 16.08 -6.37
N ALA A 254 2.40 16.03 -5.05
CA ALA A 254 3.57 16.53 -4.34
C ALA A 254 4.82 15.73 -4.75
N THR A 255 5.95 16.41 -4.86
CA THR A 255 7.23 15.75 -5.10
C THR A 255 7.68 14.97 -3.86
N TRP A 256 8.72 14.14 -4.04
CA TRP A 256 9.33 13.45 -2.90
C TRP A 256 9.90 14.47 -1.90
N GLU A 257 10.59 15.49 -2.38
CA GLU A 257 11.23 16.53 -1.56
C GLU A 257 10.19 17.28 -0.72
N GLU A 258 9.08 17.69 -1.33
CA GLU A 258 7.95 18.32 -0.63
C GLU A 258 7.35 17.40 0.43
N THR A 259 7.24 16.12 0.12
CA THR A 259 6.68 15.11 1.03
C THR A 259 7.66 14.84 2.18
N ALA A 260 8.92 14.61 1.90
CA ALA A 260 9.97 14.35 2.90
C ALA A 260 10.10 15.50 3.90
N ALA A 261 9.96 16.75 3.44
CA ALA A 261 10.04 17.93 4.30
C ALA A 261 8.92 18.00 5.36
N VAL A 262 7.73 17.48 5.07
CA VAL A 262 6.58 17.61 5.98
C VAL A 262 6.27 16.32 6.74
N LEU A 263 6.68 15.16 6.23
CA LEU A 263 6.29 13.86 6.75
C LEU A 263 6.71 13.65 8.21
N PRO A 264 7.94 13.94 8.66
CA PRO A 264 8.33 13.75 10.05
C PRO A 264 7.44 14.52 11.04
N ALA A 265 7.13 15.78 10.72
CA ALA A 265 6.28 16.62 11.57
C ALA A 265 4.83 16.12 11.62
N LEU A 266 4.31 15.55 10.53
CA LEU A 266 2.97 14.98 10.47
C LEU A 266 2.85 13.65 11.21
N LEU A 267 3.95 12.93 11.39
CA LEU A 267 3.97 11.64 12.08
C LEU A 267 4.18 11.78 13.58
N THR A 268 4.89 12.82 14.03
CA THR A 268 5.15 13.04 15.45
C THR A 268 3.83 13.29 16.21
N GLY A 269 3.62 12.53 17.27
CA GLY A 269 2.40 12.54 18.08
C GLY A 269 1.28 11.61 17.60
N ALA A 270 1.43 11.01 16.40
CA ALA A 270 0.48 10.03 15.90
C ALA A 270 0.70 8.64 16.54
N ASP A 271 -0.34 7.82 16.58
CA ASP A 271 -0.16 6.38 16.79
C ASP A 271 0.27 5.67 15.48
N LEU A 272 0.63 4.39 15.57
CA LEU A 272 1.13 3.62 14.43
C LEU A 272 0.10 3.48 13.30
N ALA A 273 -1.20 3.38 13.63
CA ALA A 273 -2.27 3.27 12.65
C ALA A 273 -2.50 4.62 11.94
N GLU A 274 -2.49 5.71 12.68
CA GLU A 274 -2.58 7.06 12.16
C GLU A 274 -1.35 7.39 11.30
N ALA A 275 -0.14 7.01 11.71
CA ALA A 275 1.08 7.18 10.94
C ALA A 275 0.97 6.52 9.55
N ARG A 276 0.43 5.30 9.47
CA ARG A 276 0.19 4.62 8.19
C ARG A 276 -0.84 5.35 7.32
N LEU A 277 -1.90 5.89 7.92
CA LEU A 277 -2.90 6.70 7.19
C LEU A 277 -2.31 8.02 6.68
N VAL A 278 -1.47 8.69 7.47
CA VAL A 278 -0.75 9.89 7.05
C VAL A 278 0.10 9.59 5.82
N VAL A 279 0.95 8.56 5.86
CA VAL A 279 1.78 8.16 4.72
C VAL A 279 0.93 7.82 3.50
N ALA A 280 -0.13 7.02 3.67
CA ALA A 280 -1.02 6.65 2.58
C ALA A 280 -1.75 7.86 1.97
N SER A 281 -2.01 8.92 2.77
CA SER A 281 -2.66 10.15 2.30
C SER A 281 -1.72 11.08 1.53
N LEU A 282 -0.41 10.97 1.73
CA LEU A 282 0.60 11.71 0.99
C LEU A 282 0.96 11.00 -0.32
N ASP A 283 1.09 9.67 -0.23
CA ASP A 283 1.32 8.76 -1.35
C ASP A 283 2.36 9.27 -2.36
N PRO A 284 3.63 9.51 -1.94
CA PRO A 284 4.66 10.05 -2.81
C PRO A 284 4.97 9.09 -3.97
N ASP A 285 5.33 9.65 -5.13
CA ASP A 285 5.81 8.91 -6.29
C ASP A 285 7.34 8.99 -6.36
N LEU A 286 8.02 7.98 -5.79
CA LEU A 286 9.48 7.95 -5.77
C LEU A 286 10.08 7.56 -7.12
N GLY A 287 9.28 7.01 -8.04
CA GLY A 287 9.70 6.77 -9.42
C GLY A 287 9.99 8.06 -10.19
N ALA A 288 9.31 9.15 -9.81
CA ALA A 288 9.54 10.49 -10.35
C ALA A 288 10.69 11.24 -9.65
N ALA A 289 11.14 10.76 -8.49
CA ALA A 289 12.22 11.41 -7.74
C ALA A 289 13.55 11.29 -8.49
N HIS A 290 14.29 12.37 -8.54
CA HIS A 290 15.65 12.38 -9.06
C HIS A 290 16.58 12.09 -7.87
N GLY A 291 17.36 11.00 -7.99
CA GLY A 291 18.39 10.64 -7.02
C GLY A 291 19.58 11.56 -7.07
#